data_38200fa428fe1366cdd9762bfdc312eb
#
_entry.id   38200fa428fe1366cdd9762bfdc312eb
#
_cell.length_a   1.000
_cell.length_b   1.000
_cell.length_c   1.000
_cell.angle_alpha   90.00
_cell.angle_beta   90.00
_cell.angle_gamma   90.00
#
_symmetry.space_group_name_H-M   'P 1'
#
loop_
_entity.id
_entity.type
_entity.pdbx_description
1 polymer ?
#
loop_
_entity_poly.entity_id
_entity_poly.type
_entity_poly.pdbx_seq_one_letter_code
_entity_poly.pdbx_strand_id
1 'polypeptide(L)'
;MVCPDVAGRGKSDWLSNPALYAVPQYVSDMATLIARVWPATLAWVGTSMGGLIGLGLAGAATMMRLARAMRPRPDGLPAQADDLRLHRLVLNDVGPRLNVEVLQRIAGNVAAQDSYSTFEAAVAAMRQISTTFGPHTDAQWDELARHIYVRQGGGWVRHFDPALAVPLGAQVAQAFEAGERILWQAYDSLDCPVLIVRGQDSDLLSAATAGEM
;
A
#
# COMPACT_ATOMS: atom_id res chain seq x y z
N MET A 1 15.62 1.09 9.52
CA MET A 1 14.56 1.02 8.50
C MET A 1 13.97 -0.38 8.51
N VAL A 2 12.64 -0.51 8.43
CA VAL A 2 11.93 -1.79 8.35
C VAL A 2 11.13 -1.79 7.04
N CYS A 3 11.27 -2.84 6.24
CA CYS A 3 10.53 -3.05 4.98
C CYS A 3 9.82 -4.41 5.08
N PRO A 4 8.59 -4.47 5.58
CA PRO A 4 7.89 -5.73 5.72
C PRO A 4 7.32 -6.21 4.39
N ASP A 5 7.37 -7.52 4.15
CA ASP A 5 6.51 -8.15 3.16
C ASP A 5 5.10 -8.23 3.76
N VAL A 6 4.11 -7.61 3.13
CA VAL A 6 2.72 -7.73 3.58
C VAL A 6 2.15 -9.11 3.25
N ALA A 7 1.10 -9.55 3.96
CA ALA A 7 0.46 -10.83 3.70
C ALA A 7 0.15 -11.03 2.20
N GLY A 8 0.44 -12.20 1.67
CA GLY A 8 0.29 -12.55 0.25
C GLY A 8 1.45 -12.11 -0.64
N ARG A 9 2.52 -11.53 -0.09
CA ARG A 9 3.69 -11.06 -0.86
C ARG A 9 5.00 -11.54 -0.23
N GLY A 10 6.01 -11.71 -1.07
CA GLY A 10 7.37 -12.04 -0.64
C GLY A 10 7.42 -13.29 0.25
N LYS A 11 8.01 -13.17 1.42
CA LYS A 11 8.18 -14.26 2.38
C LYS A 11 7.06 -14.39 3.40
N SER A 12 6.07 -13.49 3.37
CA SER A 12 4.90 -13.57 4.25
C SER A 12 3.91 -14.61 3.77
N ASP A 13 3.18 -15.18 4.72
CA ASP A 13 2.17 -16.20 4.44
C ASP A 13 1.01 -15.66 3.59
N TRP A 14 0.33 -16.56 2.92
CA TRP A 14 -0.87 -16.28 2.15
C TRP A 14 -2.10 -16.43 3.03
N LEU A 15 -3.09 -15.54 2.82
CA LEU A 15 -4.32 -15.57 3.60
C LEU A 15 -5.25 -16.68 3.11
N SER A 16 -5.83 -17.42 4.04
CA SER A 16 -6.82 -18.45 3.72
C SER A 16 -8.13 -17.88 3.19
N ASN A 17 -8.43 -16.62 3.53
CA ASN A 17 -9.58 -15.88 3.01
C ASN A 17 -9.10 -14.71 2.14
N PRO A 18 -9.19 -14.83 0.79
CA PRO A 18 -8.75 -13.79 -0.13
C PRO A 18 -9.44 -12.44 0.05
N ALA A 19 -10.66 -12.39 0.59
CA ALA A 19 -11.38 -11.13 0.84
C ALA A 19 -10.66 -10.24 1.86
N LEU A 20 -9.75 -10.78 2.65
CA LEU A 20 -8.94 -10.04 3.61
C LEU A 20 -7.71 -9.36 2.99
N TYR A 21 -7.40 -9.56 1.72
CA TYR A 21 -6.38 -8.78 1.02
C TYR A 21 -6.84 -7.34 0.78
N ALA A 22 -7.16 -6.64 1.83
CA ALA A 22 -7.72 -5.30 1.82
C ALA A 22 -6.94 -4.34 2.73
N VAL A 23 -6.95 -3.05 2.41
CA VAL A 23 -6.21 -2.02 3.16
C VAL A 23 -6.47 -2.08 4.67
N PRO A 24 -7.72 -2.25 5.17
CA PRO A 24 -7.95 -2.33 6.63
C PRO A 24 -7.21 -3.48 7.31
N GLN A 25 -7.09 -4.64 6.66
CA GLN A 25 -6.32 -5.77 7.21
C GLN A 25 -4.83 -5.42 7.29
N TYR A 26 -4.26 -4.89 6.22
CA TYR A 26 -2.87 -4.47 6.21
C TYR A 26 -2.57 -3.36 7.21
N VAL A 27 -3.49 -2.44 7.45
CA VAL A 27 -3.37 -1.42 8.51
C VAL A 27 -3.30 -2.07 9.89
N SER A 28 -4.14 -3.09 10.16
CA SER A 28 -4.11 -3.85 11.40
C SER A 28 -2.78 -4.60 11.60
N ASP A 29 -2.28 -5.23 10.53
CA ASP A 29 -1.01 -5.96 10.56
C ASP A 29 0.15 -5.00 10.85
N MET A 30 0.17 -3.84 10.20
CA MET A 30 1.21 -2.82 10.41
C MET A 30 1.12 -2.18 11.80
N ALA A 31 -0.07 -1.94 12.32
CA ALA A 31 -0.24 -1.47 13.70
C ALA A 31 0.34 -2.48 14.70
N THR A 32 0.09 -3.77 14.47
CA THR A 32 0.66 -4.86 15.29
C THR A 32 2.18 -4.90 15.20
N LEU A 33 2.74 -4.79 13.99
CA LEU A 33 4.19 -4.76 13.77
C LEU A 33 4.83 -3.55 14.47
N ILE A 34 4.25 -2.36 14.32
CA ILE A 34 4.74 -1.13 14.95
C ILE A 34 4.70 -1.24 16.48
N ALA A 35 3.61 -1.78 17.03
CA ALA A 35 3.50 -2.01 18.48
C ALA A 35 4.58 -2.97 18.99
N ARG A 36 5.00 -3.93 18.18
CA ARG A 36 6.05 -4.88 18.54
C ARG A 36 7.47 -4.30 18.39
N VAL A 37 7.70 -3.46 17.40
CA VAL A 37 8.99 -2.79 17.16
C VAL A 37 9.19 -1.62 18.11
N TRP A 38 8.10 -0.97 18.53
CA TRP A 38 8.06 0.19 19.43
C TRP A 38 9.07 1.28 19.06
N PRO A 39 8.99 1.89 17.87
CA PRO A 39 9.97 2.88 17.45
C PRO A 39 9.79 4.20 18.22
N ALA A 40 10.89 4.86 18.57
CA ALA A 40 10.87 6.19 19.20
C ALA A 40 10.27 7.27 18.28
N THR A 41 10.45 7.12 16.97
CA THR A 41 9.85 7.98 15.94
C THR A 41 9.43 7.12 14.76
N LEU A 42 8.28 7.45 14.15
CA LEU A 42 7.75 6.73 13.00
C LEU A 42 7.62 7.67 11.81
N ALA A 43 8.37 7.38 10.75
CA ALA A 43 8.15 7.94 9.43
C ALA A 43 7.73 6.82 8.48
N TRP A 44 6.80 7.10 7.58
CA TRP A 44 6.27 6.12 6.64
C TRP A 44 6.54 6.55 5.20
N VAL A 45 7.05 5.63 4.41
CA VAL A 45 7.18 5.80 2.96
C VAL A 45 6.40 4.67 2.31
N GLY A 46 5.38 5.01 1.54
CA GLY A 46 4.53 4.02 0.88
C GLY A 46 4.31 4.32 -0.59
N THR A 47 4.59 3.33 -1.43
CA THR A 47 4.27 3.36 -2.86
C THR A 47 2.96 2.64 -3.10
N SER A 48 2.04 3.24 -3.89
CA SER A 48 0.78 2.62 -4.28
C SER A 48 0.02 2.10 -3.05
N MET A 49 -0.31 0.80 -2.98
CA MET A 49 -0.95 0.18 -1.82
C MET A 49 -0.22 0.47 -0.49
N GLY A 50 1.11 0.53 -0.48
CA GLY A 50 1.88 0.90 0.71
C GLY A 50 1.60 2.32 1.19
N GLY A 51 1.28 3.24 0.29
CA GLY A 51 0.80 4.58 0.61
C GLY A 51 -0.60 4.58 1.22
N LEU A 52 -1.53 3.77 0.66
CA LEU A 52 -2.87 3.62 1.22
C LEU A 52 -2.86 3.03 2.64
N ILE A 53 -1.97 2.07 2.89
CA ILE A 53 -1.77 1.50 4.23
C ILE A 53 -1.28 2.58 5.19
N GLY A 54 -0.26 3.38 4.78
CA GLY A 54 0.27 4.48 5.58
C GLY A 54 -0.77 5.55 5.88
N LEU A 55 -1.56 5.93 4.87
CA LEU A 55 -2.66 6.89 5.01
C LEU A 55 -3.74 6.37 5.97
N GLY A 56 -4.16 5.11 5.80
CA GLY A 56 -5.13 4.49 6.69
C GLY A 56 -4.64 4.39 8.13
N LEU A 57 -3.37 4.04 8.33
CA LEU A 57 -2.73 3.97 9.65
C LEU A 57 -2.69 5.35 10.32
N ALA A 58 -2.24 6.39 9.59
CA ALA A 58 -2.14 7.76 10.10
C ALA A 58 -3.51 8.33 10.44
N GLY A 59 -4.50 8.15 9.55
CA GLY A 59 -5.88 8.58 9.79
C GLY A 59 -6.49 7.90 11.01
N ALA A 60 -6.36 6.58 11.13
CA ALA A 60 -6.85 5.82 12.28
C ALA A 60 -6.19 6.29 13.59
N ALA A 61 -4.87 6.49 13.60
CA ALA A 61 -4.15 6.99 14.77
C ALA A 61 -4.64 8.39 15.20
N THR A 62 -4.84 9.30 14.24
CA THR A 62 -5.36 10.64 14.51
C THR A 62 -6.79 10.59 15.07
N MET A 63 -7.67 9.82 14.45
CA MET A 63 -9.06 9.68 14.92
C MET A 63 -9.13 9.08 16.34
N MET A 64 -8.28 8.11 16.64
CA MET A 64 -8.19 7.53 17.99
C MET A 64 -7.74 8.57 19.03
N ARG A 65 -6.74 9.41 18.71
CA ARG A 65 -6.30 10.50 19.60
C ARG A 65 -7.42 11.51 19.85
N LEU A 66 -8.12 11.95 18.78
CA LEU A 66 -9.24 12.88 18.89
C LEU A 66 -10.36 12.29 19.77
N ALA A 67 -10.74 11.03 19.53
CA ALA A 67 -11.76 10.35 20.33
C ALA A 67 -11.37 10.23 21.81
N ARG A 68 -10.09 10.00 22.10
CA ARG A 68 -9.59 9.96 23.49
C ARG A 68 -9.57 11.33 24.13
N ALA A 69 -9.21 12.39 23.41
CA ALA A 69 -9.23 13.76 23.91
C ALA A 69 -10.64 14.23 24.31
N MET A 70 -11.68 13.68 23.67
CA MET A 70 -13.10 13.99 23.99
C MET A 70 -13.64 13.20 25.20
N ARG A 71 -12.92 12.18 25.71
CA ARG A 71 -13.38 11.40 26.87
C ARG A 71 -12.89 12.03 28.16
N PRO A 72 -13.76 12.17 29.20
CA PRO A 72 -13.31 12.55 30.52
C PRO A 72 -12.26 11.55 31.01
N ARG A 73 -11.14 12.06 31.47
CA ARG A 73 -10.08 11.24 32.05
C ARG A 73 -10.48 10.90 33.49
N PRO A 74 -10.52 9.61 33.90
CA PRO A 74 -10.67 9.29 35.30
C PRO A 74 -9.49 9.86 36.11
N ASP A 75 -9.75 10.53 37.21
CA ASP A 75 -8.74 11.09 38.07
C ASP A 75 -7.76 10.00 38.55
N GLY A 76 -6.47 10.31 38.53
CA GLY A 76 -5.42 9.42 39.10
C GLY A 76 -4.80 8.42 38.12
N LEU A 77 -5.22 8.33 36.87
CA LEU A 77 -4.51 7.49 35.90
C LEU A 77 -3.30 8.23 35.30
N PRO A 78 -2.13 7.55 35.17
CA PRO A 78 -0.97 8.15 34.50
C PRO A 78 -1.31 8.52 33.07
N ALA A 79 -0.59 9.52 32.54
CA ALA A 79 -0.66 9.82 31.11
C ALA A 79 -0.41 8.54 30.34
N GLN A 80 -1.36 8.11 29.49
CA GLN A 80 -1.14 6.93 28.67
C GLN A 80 0.12 7.14 27.82
N ALA A 81 0.90 6.07 27.71
CA ALA A 81 2.07 6.05 26.83
C ALA A 81 1.72 6.59 25.44
N ASP A 82 2.67 7.25 24.85
CA ASP A 82 2.52 7.98 23.59
C ASP A 82 1.68 7.18 22.57
N ASP A 83 0.57 7.79 22.17
CA ASP A 83 -0.26 7.25 21.10
C ASP A 83 0.59 7.10 19.81
N LEU A 84 0.31 6.08 19.04
CA LEU A 84 0.91 5.91 17.73
C LEU A 84 0.76 7.23 16.93
N ARG A 85 1.90 7.83 16.58
CA ARG A 85 1.96 9.06 15.82
C ARG A 85 2.93 8.91 14.65
N LEU A 86 2.45 9.18 13.45
CA LEU A 86 3.33 9.38 12.32
C LEU A 86 3.93 10.79 12.39
N HIS A 87 5.26 10.86 12.28
CA HIS A 87 5.97 12.13 12.23
C HIS A 87 6.08 12.67 10.81
N ARG A 88 6.10 11.80 9.82
CA ARG A 88 6.15 12.14 8.38
C ARG A 88 5.54 11.02 7.56
N LEU A 89 4.86 11.39 6.49
CA LEU A 89 4.28 10.46 5.53
C LEU A 89 4.76 10.81 4.12
N VAL A 90 5.24 9.83 3.38
CA VAL A 90 5.50 9.95 1.94
C VAL A 90 4.52 9.06 1.19
N LEU A 91 3.72 9.67 0.34
CA LEU A 91 2.81 8.99 -0.59
C LEU A 91 3.44 9.00 -1.98
N ASN A 92 3.90 7.85 -2.43
CA ASN A 92 4.49 7.70 -3.75
C ASN A 92 3.46 7.12 -4.71
N ASP A 93 3.04 7.96 -5.63
CA ASP A 93 2.15 7.69 -6.76
C ASP A 93 0.78 7.12 -6.36
N VAL A 94 0.22 7.64 -5.27
CA VAL A 94 -1.11 7.28 -4.77
C VAL A 94 -1.68 8.42 -3.95
N GLY A 95 -3.02 8.55 -3.96
CA GLY A 95 -3.77 9.51 -3.18
C GLY A 95 -5.13 8.96 -2.75
N PRO A 96 -5.97 9.79 -2.13
CA PRO A 96 -7.29 9.38 -1.67
C PRO A 96 -8.25 8.98 -2.79
N ARG A 97 -8.09 9.56 -4.00
CA ARG A 97 -8.90 9.21 -5.17
C ARG A 97 -8.19 8.16 -6.01
N LEU A 98 -8.88 7.07 -6.27
CA LEU A 98 -8.36 5.92 -7.02
C LEU A 98 -9.06 5.80 -8.38
N ASN A 99 -8.29 5.59 -9.45
CA ASN A 99 -8.84 5.34 -10.77
C ASN A 99 -9.28 3.86 -10.90
N VAL A 100 -10.59 3.63 -11.05
CA VAL A 100 -11.18 2.29 -11.13
C VAL A 100 -10.65 1.49 -12.31
N GLU A 101 -10.49 2.11 -13.47
CA GLU A 101 -10.01 1.44 -14.69
C GLU A 101 -8.56 0.96 -14.51
N VAL A 102 -7.73 1.80 -13.88
CA VAL A 102 -6.35 1.44 -13.55
C VAL A 102 -6.31 0.29 -12.56
N LEU A 103 -7.17 0.31 -11.52
CA LEU A 103 -7.25 -0.78 -10.55
C LEU A 103 -7.72 -2.09 -11.18
N GLN A 104 -8.66 -2.05 -12.12
CA GLN A 104 -9.10 -3.23 -12.86
C GLN A 104 -7.97 -3.80 -13.73
N ARG A 105 -7.20 -2.95 -14.40
CA ARG A 105 -6.01 -3.36 -15.15
C ARG A 105 -4.96 -4.01 -14.23
N ILE A 106 -4.70 -3.42 -13.07
CA ILE A 106 -3.79 -3.98 -12.05
C ILE A 106 -4.31 -5.34 -11.57
N ALA A 107 -5.62 -5.46 -11.30
CA ALA A 107 -6.23 -6.72 -10.90
C ALA A 107 -6.02 -7.82 -11.95
N GLY A 108 -6.22 -7.51 -13.24
CA GLY A 108 -5.95 -8.43 -14.35
C GLY A 108 -4.49 -8.89 -14.37
N ASN A 109 -3.56 -7.96 -14.21
CA ASN A 109 -2.12 -8.27 -14.15
C ASN A 109 -1.76 -9.13 -12.92
N VAL A 110 -2.39 -8.90 -11.78
CA VAL A 110 -2.17 -9.68 -10.55
C VAL A 110 -2.76 -11.08 -10.68
N ALA A 111 -3.94 -11.23 -11.27
CA ALA A 111 -4.58 -12.52 -11.47
C ALA A 111 -3.83 -13.43 -12.46
N ALA A 112 -3.07 -12.86 -13.39
CA ALA A 112 -2.31 -13.62 -14.37
C ALA A 112 -1.22 -14.45 -13.68
N GLN A 113 -1.28 -15.78 -13.88
CA GLN A 113 -0.31 -16.74 -13.31
C GLN A 113 0.70 -17.15 -14.37
N ASP A 114 1.44 -16.19 -14.91
CA ASP A 114 2.44 -16.46 -15.93
C ASP A 114 3.67 -17.13 -15.33
N SER A 115 4.21 -18.11 -16.04
CA SER A 115 5.49 -18.74 -15.76
C SER A 115 6.42 -18.56 -16.95
N TYR A 116 7.64 -18.13 -16.69
CA TYR A 116 8.64 -17.85 -17.71
C TYR A 116 9.79 -18.84 -17.59
N SER A 117 10.27 -19.35 -18.72
CA SER A 117 11.36 -20.35 -18.75
C SER A 117 12.72 -19.77 -18.30
N THR A 118 12.91 -18.46 -18.50
CA THR A 118 14.15 -17.75 -18.12
C THR A 118 13.85 -16.48 -17.35
N PHE A 119 14.83 -15.98 -16.61
CA PHE A 119 14.74 -14.72 -15.89
C PHE A 119 14.59 -13.53 -16.85
N GLU A 120 15.31 -13.55 -17.96
CA GLU A 120 15.27 -12.52 -18.99
C GLU A 120 13.87 -12.40 -19.62
N ALA A 121 13.18 -13.54 -19.82
CA ALA A 121 11.79 -13.53 -20.28
C ALA A 121 10.83 -12.91 -19.26
N ALA A 122 11.03 -13.17 -17.97
CA ALA A 122 10.25 -12.54 -16.90
C ALA A 122 10.51 -11.01 -16.82
N VAL A 123 11.78 -10.58 -16.96
CA VAL A 123 12.14 -9.15 -17.04
C VAL A 123 11.47 -8.47 -18.22
N ALA A 124 11.52 -9.11 -19.41
CA ALA A 124 10.89 -8.58 -20.61
C ALA A 124 9.37 -8.40 -20.44
N ALA A 125 8.69 -9.39 -19.84
CA ALA A 125 7.26 -9.31 -19.56
C ALA A 125 6.94 -8.21 -18.53
N MET A 126 7.76 -8.04 -17.49
CA MET A 126 7.60 -6.96 -16.52
C MET A 126 7.71 -5.58 -17.19
N ARG A 127 8.68 -5.37 -18.07
CA ARG A 127 8.84 -4.12 -18.82
C ARG A 127 7.59 -3.78 -19.63
N GLN A 128 6.96 -4.78 -20.24
CA GLN A 128 5.75 -4.58 -21.04
C GLN A 128 4.54 -4.06 -20.24
N ILE A 129 4.40 -4.50 -19.00
CA ILE A 129 3.29 -4.07 -18.13
C ILE A 129 3.61 -2.83 -17.29
N SER A 130 4.87 -2.38 -17.29
CA SER A 130 5.38 -1.27 -16.48
C SER A 130 5.80 -0.07 -17.34
N THR A 131 5.11 0.20 -18.42
CA THR A 131 5.46 1.25 -19.40
C THR A 131 5.48 2.66 -18.79
N THR A 132 4.73 2.88 -17.71
CA THR A 132 4.63 4.17 -17.01
C THR A 132 5.71 4.38 -15.95
N PHE A 133 6.62 3.40 -15.74
CA PHE A 133 7.68 3.51 -14.72
C PHE A 133 8.81 4.48 -15.12
N GLY A 134 8.79 4.95 -16.37
CA GLY A 134 9.82 5.83 -16.91
C GLY A 134 11.09 5.06 -17.32
N PRO A 135 12.15 5.80 -17.71
CA PRO A 135 13.38 5.19 -18.21
C PRO A 135 14.16 4.50 -17.09
N HIS A 136 14.52 3.25 -17.33
CA HIS A 136 15.38 2.46 -16.46
C HIS A 136 16.47 1.78 -17.27
N THR A 137 17.64 1.62 -16.72
CA THR A 137 18.70 0.78 -17.29
C THR A 137 18.35 -0.71 -17.16
N ASP A 138 19.01 -1.56 -17.94
CA ASP A 138 18.81 -3.01 -17.83
C ASP A 138 19.10 -3.53 -16.42
N ALA A 139 20.17 -3.03 -15.78
CA ALA A 139 20.50 -3.40 -14.40
C ALA A 139 19.41 -3.02 -13.39
N GLN A 140 18.73 -1.89 -13.59
CA GLN A 140 17.60 -1.48 -12.73
C GLN A 140 16.38 -2.36 -12.95
N TRP A 141 16.08 -2.73 -14.20
CA TRP A 141 15.03 -3.69 -14.49
C TRP A 141 15.30 -5.06 -13.90
N ASP A 142 16.52 -5.54 -13.99
CA ASP A 142 16.93 -6.80 -13.40
C ASP A 142 16.77 -6.78 -11.87
N GLU A 143 17.17 -5.69 -11.22
CA GLU A 143 17.03 -5.53 -9.77
C GLU A 143 15.55 -5.53 -9.35
N LEU A 144 14.69 -4.78 -10.04
CA LEU A 144 13.24 -4.80 -9.79
C LEU A 144 12.66 -6.20 -9.95
N ALA A 145 13.05 -6.91 -11.02
CA ALA A 145 12.56 -8.25 -11.31
C ALA A 145 12.96 -9.26 -10.25
N ARG A 146 14.17 -9.16 -9.67
CA ARG A 146 14.64 -10.05 -8.58
C ARG A 146 13.77 -9.98 -7.33
N HIS A 147 13.10 -8.86 -7.09
CA HIS A 147 12.16 -8.70 -5.98
C HIS A 147 10.74 -9.20 -6.31
N ILE A 148 10.42 -9.33 -7.59
CA ILE A 148 9.08 -9.70 -8.05
C ILE A 148 8.98 -11.18 -8.41
N TYR A 149 10.03 -11.75 -8.99
CA TYR A 149 10.03 -13.12 -9.49
C TYR A 149 10.92 -14.05 -8.68
N VAL A 150 10.43 -15.28 -8.49
CA VAL A 150 11.20 -16.39 -7.86
C VAL A 150 11.19 -17.60 -8.76
N ARG A 151 12.19 -18.44 -8.61
CA ARG A 151 12.27 -19.71 -9.34
C ARG A 151 11.42 -20.76 -8.65
N GLN A 152 10.40 -21.26 -9.33
CA GLN A 152 9.49 -22.29 -8.83
C GLN A 152 9.03 -23.21 -9.97
N GLY A 153 8.96 -24.52 -9.74
CA GLY A 153 8.45 -25.47 -10.73
C GLY A 153 9.25 -25.53 -12.05
N GLY A 154 10.55 -25.16 -12.03
CA GLY A 154 11.40 -25.11 -13.21
C GLY A 154 11.31 -23.81 -14.02
N GLY A 155 10.43 -22.87 -13.65
CA GLY A 155 10.25 -21.58 -14.27
C GLY A 155 10.42 -20.41 -13.29
N TRP A 156 10.21 -19.19 -13.78
CA TRP A 156 10.16 -17.97 -13.02
C TRP A 156 8.70 -17.51 -12.89
N VAL A 157 8.21 -17.37 -11.67
CA VAL A 157 6.85 -16.97 -11.33
C VAL A 157 6.86 -15.75 -10.42
N ARG A 158 5.79 -14.99 -10.39
CA ARG A 158 5.67 -13.85 -9.47
C ARG A 158 5.59 -14.34 -8.03
N HIS A 159 6.28 -13.65 -7.13
CA HIS A 159 6.37 -14.00 -5.70
C HIS A 159 5.25 -13.35 -4.89
N PHE A 160 4.01 -13.60 -5.29
CA PHE A 160 2.83 -13.15 -4.56
C PHE A 160 1.61 -14.05 -4.84
N ASP A 161 0.62 -14.00 -3.96
CA ASP A 161 -0.62 -14.75 -4.10
C ASP A 161 -1.50 -14.14 -5.21
N PRO A 162 -1.86 -14.88 -6.27
CA PRO A 162 -2.78 -14.39 -7.31
C PRO A 162 -4.15 -13.99 -6.75
N ALA A 163 -4.56 -14.55 -5.61
CA ALA A 163 -5.81 -14.20 -4.94
C ALA A 163 -5.85 -12.75 -4.41
N LEU A 164 -4.72 -12.03 -4.42
CA LEU A 164 -4.69 -10.57 -4.23
C LEU A 164 -5.58 -9.80 -5.22
N ALA A 165 -5.89 -10.38 -6.36
CA ALA A 165 -6.80 -9.81 -7.35
C ALA A 165 -8.28 -9.85 -6.93
N VAL A 166 -8.66 -10.76 -6.03
CA VAL A 166 -10.07 -11.00 -5.66
C VAL A 166 -10.77 -9.74 -5.13
N PRO A 167 -10.23 -8.99 -4.16
CA PRO A 167 -10.88 -7.78 -3.68
C PRO A 167 -10.94 -6.66 -4.73
N LEU A 168 -9.98 -6.61 -5.64
CA LEU A 168 -9.92 -5.59 -6.69
C LEU A 168 -10.97 -5.84 -7.79
N GLY A 169 -11.28 -7.10 -8.08
CA GLY A 169 -12.28 -7.48 -9.08
C GLY A 169 -13.73 -7.41 -8.60
N ALA A 170 -13.95 -7.55 -7.30
CA ALA A 170 -15.29 -7.64 -6.70
C ALA A 170 -15.92 -6.29 -6.34
N GLN A 171 -15.19 -5.18 -6.50
CA GLN A 171 -15.66 -3.88 -6.03
C GLN A 171 -16.60 -3.22 -7.03
N VAL A 172 -17.81 -2.94 -6.58
CA VAL A 172 -18.83 -2.18 -7.31
C VAL A 172 -18.52 -0.68 -7.13
N ALA A 173 -18.94 0.16 -8.08
CA ALA A 173 -18.67 1.61 -8.08
C ALA A 173 -19.01 2.30 -6.74
N GLN A 174 -20.09 1.91 -6.07
CA GLN A 174 -20.48 2.45 -4.75
C GLN A 174 -19.45 2.17 -3.63
N ALA A 175 -18.76 1.03 -3.68
CA ALA A 175 -17.72 0.70 -2.71
C ALA A 175 -16.47 1.57 -2.94
N PHE A 176 -16.18 1.94 -4.18
CA PHE A 176 -15.09 2.87 -4.50
C PHE A 176 -15.38 4.27 -4.00
N GLU A 177 -16.59 4.81 -4.22
CA GLU A 177 -16.96 6.13 -3.71
C GLU A 177 -16.94 6.21 -2.18
N ALA A 178 -17.39 5.15 -1.51
CA ALA A 178 -17.29 5.07 -0.05
C ALA A 178 -15.83 5.01 0.42
N GLY A 179 -15.00 4.23 -0.27
CA GLY A 179 -13.56 4.13 -0.01
C GLY A 179 -12.83 5.46 -0.23
N GLU A 180 -13.13 6.17 -1.31
CA GLU A 180 -12.57 7.48 -1.60
C GLU A 180 -12.89 8.48 -0.48
N ARG A 181 -14.15 8.55 -0.04
CA ARG A 181 -14.54 9.42 1.08
C ARG A 181 -13.78 9.13 2.36
N ILE A 182 -13.59 7.86 2.69
CA ILE A 182 -12.83 7.44 3.87
C ILE A 182 -11.36 7.85 3.73
N LEU A 183 -10.77 7.68 2.55
CA LEU A 183 -9.38 8.05 2.30
C LEU A 183 -9.17 9.57 2.36
N TRP A 184 -10.10 10.37 1.84
CA TRP A 184 -10.07 11.83 2.00
C TRP A 184 -10.20 12.24 3.46
N GLN A 185 -11.15 11.67 4.21
CA GLN A 185 -11.27 11.93 5.65
C GLN A 185 -9.99 11.59 6.41
N ALA A 186 -9.34 10.47 6.06
CA ALA A 186 -8.05 10.10 6.64
C ALA A 186 -6.98 11.13 6.28
N TYR A 187 -6.90 11.56 5.01
CA TYR A 187 -5.93 12.55 4.54
C TYR A 187 -6.14 13.91 5.23
N ASP A 188 -7.36 14.42 5.26
CA ASP A 188 -7.70 15.71 5.87
C ASP A 188 -7.49 15.73 7.38
N SER A 189 -7.50 14.56 8.03
CA SER A 189 -7.25 14.42 9.46
C SER A 189 -5.77 14.37 9.84
N LEU A 190 -4.85 14.32 8.87
CA LEU A 190 -3.41 14.18 9.14
C LEU A 190 -2.88 15.43 9.86
N ASP A 191 -2.07 15.18 10.89
CA ASP A 191 -1.37 16.21 11.66
C ASP A 191 0.15 16.15 11.49
N CYS A 192 0.63 15.45 10.48
CA CYS A 192 2.04 15.35 10.14
C CYS A 192 2.33 15.89 8.73
N PRO A 193 3.57 16.34 8.45
CA PRO A 193 3.98 16.69 7.10
C PRO A 193 3.84 15.50 6.13
N VAL A 194 3.25 15.78 4.96
CA VAL A 194 3.07 14.81 3.88
C VAL A 194 3.89 15.25 2.67
N LEU A 195 4.68 14.33 2.11
CA LEU A 195 5.32 14.50 0.81
C LEU A 195 4.60 13.64 -0.21
N ILE A 196 4.10 14.27 -1.25
CA ILE A 196 3.49 13.58 -2.40
C ILE A 196 4.54 13.49 -3.50
N VAL A 197 4.82 12.28 -3.97
CA VAL A 197 5.68 12.02 -5.12
C VAL A 197 4.78 11.45 -6.21
N ARG A 198 4.78 12.05 -7.38
CA ARG A 198 3.96 11.64 -8.52
C ARG A 198 4.83 11.40 -9.75
N GLY A 199 4.63 10.29 -10.44
CA GLY A 199 5.19 10.09 -11.77
C GLY A 199 4.58 11.08 -12.76
N GLN A 200 5.39 11.66 -13.65
CA GLN A 200 4.90 12.61 -14.66
C GLN A 200 3.75 12.02 -15.48
N ASP A 201 3.89 10.75 -15.86
CA ASP A 201 2.94 10.02 -16.71
C ASP A 201 2.05 9.06 -15.89
N SER A 202 1.93 9.29 -14.58
CA SER A 202 1.09 8.45 -13.74
C SER A 202 -0.38 8.53 -14.14
N ASP A 203 -0.99 7.38 -14.32
CA ASP A 203 -2.42 7.20 -14.54
C ASP A 203 -3.18 6.81 -13.25
N LEU A 204 -2.46 6.46 -12.18
CA LEU A 204 -3.03 6.11 -10.88
C LEU A 204 -3.29 7.36 -10.02
N LEU A 205 -2.30 8.24 -9.88
CA LEU A 205 -2.45 9.53 -9.22
C LEU A 205 -2.51 10.64 -10.26
N SER A 206 -3.69 11.18 -10.51
CA SER A 206 -3.86 12.29 -11.46
C SER A 206 -3.20 13.58 -10.94
N ALA A 207 -2.79 14.46 -11.87
CA ALA A 207 -2.28 15.78 -11.49
C ALA A 207 -3.33 16.61 -10.75
N ALA A 208 -4.61 16.46 -11.12
CA ALA A 208 -5.73 17.12 -10.43
C ALA A 208 -5.84 16.67 -8.98
N THR A 209 -5.86 15.35 -8.73
CA THR A 209 -5.92 14.79 -7.37
C THR A 209 -4.71 15.22 -6.53
N ALA A 210 -3.50 15.20 -7.12
CA ALA A 210 -2.30 15.67 -6.42
C ALA A 210 -2.35 17.17 -6.08
N GLY A 211 -3.05 17.98 -6.89
CA GLY A 211 -3.26 19.40 -6.64
C GLY A 211 -4.34 19.68 -5.59
N GLU A 212 -5.27 18.76 -5.39
CA GLU A 212 -6.30 18.82 -4.33
C GLU A 212 -5.74 18.42 -2.95
N MET A 213 -4.67 17.60 -2.94
CA MET A 213 -3.96 17.13 -1.74
C MET A 213 -3.02 18.19 -1.16
#